data_a34eb11abf305c6bee91439d7c1952d7
#
_entry.id   a34eb11abf305c6bee91439d7c1952d7
#
_cell.length_a   1.000
_cell.length_b   1.000
_cell.length_c   1.000
_cell.angle_alpha   90.00
_cell.angle_beta   90.00
_cell.angle_gamma   90.00
#
_symmetry.space_group_name_H-M   'P 1'
#
loop_
_entity.id
_entity.type
_entity.pdbx_description
1 polymer ?
#
loop_
_entity_poly.entity_id
_entity_poly.type
_entity_poly.pdbx_seq_one_letter_code
_entity_poly.pdbx_strand_id
1 'polypeptide(L)'
;WMEVYHCDGIRMDAISRALYWQGDPARGVNEGAVTFLRNLNHGLNDRWPTGVYMAEDSTNFLKVTAPTRYDGIGFDYKWDMGWMHDTLDYFATPFGQRPDAYGKIIFSMHYFYNELYLLALSHDEVVHGKKTIIDKLWGTYEEKCAQLRTLYFYMYAHPGKKLNFMGNELGHFREWDEKRELDWDLLKYPFHDAFQKYFGALSRLYATQPALYAGEYDPRCFEWVASESRDEGVYAWLRKGAGQTILCVMNTQNTAHKKFPLYLSFPAGAEELLNTEAPCWGGADKSKPKPLHTSDGGVYGRDYTLTVDLPAMGSRMFRLTPEAPRPEAAQASARRAAAARRKAARTQNAK
;
A
#
# COMPACT_ATOMS: atom_id res chain seq x y z
N TRP A 1 28.17 10.15 12.26
CA TRP A 1 26.87 10.59 11.73
C TRP A 1 25.87 10.87 12.86
N MET A 2 25.60 9.91 13.73
CA MET A 2 24.65 10.08 14.83
C MET A 2 25.12 11.12 15.87
N GLU A 3 26.39 11.04 16.28
CA GLU A 3 26.94 11.87 17.37
C GLU A 3 27.30 13.30 16.91
N VAL A 4 27.92 13.45 15.74
CA VAL A 4 28.44 14.74 15.26
C VAL A 4 27.43 15.51 14.42
N TYR A 5 26.68 14.81 13.58
CA TYR A 5 25.71 15.43 12.68
C TYR A 5 24.26 15.30 13.17
N HIS A 6 24.03 14.63 14.29
CA HIS A 6 22.72 14.43 14.91
C HIS A 6 21.66 13.86 13.95
N CYS A 7 22.09 12.89 13.10
CA CYS A 7 21.14 12.20 12.24
C CYS A 7 20.16 11.37 13.05
N ASP A 8 18.88 11.35 12.66
CA ASP A 8 17.84 10.54 13.31
C ASP A 8 17.88 9.07 12.87
N GLY A 9 18.67 8.74 11.87
CA GLY A 9 18.85 7.39 11.36
C GLY A 9 19.76 7.31 10.15
N ILE A 10 19.97 6.11 9.65
CA ILE A 10 20.85 5.83 8.51
C ILE A 10 20.16 4.82 7.58
N ARG A 11 20.14 5.11 6.30
CA ARG A 11 19.85 4.12 5.26
C ARG A 11 21.17 3.56 4.73
N MET A 12 21.32 2.25 4.73
CA MET A 12 22.44 1.56 4.15
C MET A 12 22.13 1.12 2.73
N ASP A 13 22.89 1.66 1.80
CA ASP A 13 22.76 1.45 0.36
C ASP A 13 23.17 0.04 -0.04
N ALA A 14 22.40 -0.61 -0.91
CA ALA A 14 22.70 -1.85 -1.61
C ALA A 14 23.41 -2.91 -0.74
N ILE A 15 22.85 -3.25 0.44
CA ILE A 15 23.50 -4.19 1.38
C ILE A 15 23.75 -5.57 0.77
N SER A 16 23.04 -5.94 -0.29
CA SER A 16 23.30 -7.16 -1.07
C SER A 16 24.76 -7.25 -1.53
N ARG A 17 25.40 -6.10 -1.80
CA ARG A 17 26.81 -6.05 -2.19
C ARG A 17 27.77 -6.50 -1.06
N ALA A 18 27.33 -6.38 0.19
CA ALA A 18 28.03 -6.88 1.35
C ALA A 18 27.61 -8.31 1.72
N LEU A 19 26.28 -8.59 1.68
CA LEU A 19 25.70 -9.88 2.09
C LEU A 19 26.18 -11.06 1.24
N TYR A 20 26.42 -10.83 -0.05
CA TYR A 20 26.88 -11.85 -0.98
C TYR A 20 28.23 -11.50 -1.56
N TRP A 21 29.06 -12.50 -1.84
CA TRP A 21 30.34 -12.27 -2.50
C TRP A 21 30.13 -11.56 -3.84
N GLN A 22 30.69 -10.35 -3.95
CA GLN A 22 30.54 -9.44 -5.11
C GLN A 22 29.07 -9.05 -5.42
N GLY A 23 28.17 -9.17 -4.45
CA GLY A 23 26.75 -8.87 -4.59
C GLY A 23 25.93 -9.91 -5.38
N ASP A 24 26.51 -11.08 -5.62
CA ASP A 24 25.91 -12.15 -6.41
C ASP A 24 25.47 -13.31 -5.48
N PRO A 25 24.15 -13.57 -5.30
CA PRO A 25 23.66 -14.68 -4.49
C PRO A 25 24.24 -16.06 -4.91
N ALA A 26 24.53 -16.26 -6.20
CA ALA A 26 25.10 -17.51 -6.68
C ALA A 26 26.51 -17.80 -6.16
N ARG A 27 27.21 -16.76 -5.68
CA ARG A 27 28.56 -16.88 -5.09
C ARG A 27 28.54 -17.21 -3.60
N GLY A 28 27.37 -17.29 -3.00
CA GLY A 28 27.18 -17.59 -1.60
C GLY A 28 27.24 -16.37 -0.68
N VAL A 29 26.88 -16.60 0.57
CA VAL A 29 26.81 -15.57 1.61
C VAL A 29 28.20 -15.22 2.11
N ASN A 30 28.44 -13.93 2.31
CA ASN A 30 29.64 -13.40 2.97
C ASN A 30 29.39 -13.32 4.48
N GLU A 31 29.67 -14.41 5.20
CA GLU A 31 29.45 -14.50 6.65
C GLU A 31 30.17 -13.44 7.47
N GLY A 32 31.34 -12.97 6.98
CA GLY A 32 32.06 -11.87 7.62
C GLY A 32 31.30 -10.56 7.55
N ALA A 33 30.68 -10.26 6.43
CA ALA A 33 29.85 -9.06 6.27
C ALA A 33 28.53 -9.17 7.04
N VAL A 34 27.90 -10.36 7.08
CA VAL A 34 26.70 -10.61 7.90
C VAL A 34 27.03 -10.35 9.38
N THR A 35 28.14 -10.89 9.86
CA THR A 35 28.60 -10.69 11.25
C THR A 35 28.88 -9.21 11.54
N PHE A 36 29.53 -8.51 10.60
CA PHE A 36 29.78 -7.08 10.72
C PHE A 36 28.48 -6.29 10.83
N LEU A 37 27.50 -6.53 9.95
CA LEU A 37 26.21 -5.83 9.96
C LEU A 37 25.41 -6.08 11.26
N ARG A 38 25.41 -7.33 11.75
CA ARG A 38 24.79 -7.66 13.04
C ARG A 38 25.41 -6.88 14.20
N ASN A 39 26.74 -6.87 14.28
CA ASN A 39 27.47 -6.16 15.33
C ASN A 39 27.26 -4.64 15.22
N LEU A 40 27.24 -4.10 14.00
CA LEU A 40 26.97 -2.70 13.74
C LEU A 40 25.58 -2.31 14.24
N ASN A 41 24.54 -3.01 13.81
CA ASN A 41 23.16 -2.69 14.18
C ASN A 41 22.91 -2.92 15.68
N HIS A 42 23.50 -3.96 16.28
CA HIS A 42 23.44 -4.17 17.72
C HIS A 42 24.04 -2.95 18.47
N GLY A 43 25.26 -2.55 18.11
CA GLY A 43 25.94 -1.40 18.73
C GLY A 43 25.24 -0.06 18.47
N LEU A 44 24.62 0.12 17.30
CA LEU A 44 23.82 1.30 16.99
C LEU A 44 22.56 1.37 17.86
N ASN A 45 21.82 0.27 17.98
CA ASN A 45 20.62 0.21 18.83
C ASN A 45 20.93 0.39 20.30
N ASP A 46 22.05 -0.13 20.80
CA ASP A 46 22.46 0.06 22.19
C ASP A 46 22.84 1.52 22.49
N ARG A 47 23.52 2.18 21.55
CA ARG A 47 24.04 3.55 21.76
C ARG A 47 23.02 4.64 21.39
N TRP A 48 22.22 4.41 20.36
CA TRP A 48 21.18 5.33 19.87
C TRP A 48 19.86 4.58 19.63
N PRO A 49 19.13 4.20 20.71
CA PRO A 49 17.95 3.36 20.62
C PRO A 49 16.74 4.01 19.95
N THR A 50 16.79 5.34 19.73
CA THR A 50 15.75 6.08 18.98
C THR A 50 16.11 6.31 17.52
N GLY A 51 17.29 5.90 17.09
CA GLY A 51 17.71 5.96 15.70
C GLY A 51 16.94 4.97 14.83
N VAL A 52 16.75 5.29 13.56
CA VAL A 52 16.07 4.41 12.58
C VAL A 52 17.10 3.93 11.56
N TYR A 53 17.28 2.61 11.48
CA TYR A 53 18.28 1.98 10.61
C TYR A 53 17.60 1.19 9.51
N MET A 54 17.78 1.62 8.26
CA MET A 54 17.09 1.07 7.10
C MET A 54 18.07 0.37 6.16
N ALA A 55 17.64 -0.75 5.60
CA ALA A 55 18.37 -1.48 4.58
C ALA A 55 17.75 -1.29 3.21
N GLU A 56 18.53 -1.00 2.21
CA GLU A 56 18.18 -1.24 0.83
C GLU A 56 18.74 -2.59 0.38
N ASP A 57 17.83 -3.52 0.08
CA ASP A 57 18.19 -4.84 -0.41
C ASP A 57 17.13 -5.36 -1.40
N SER A 58 17.56 -5.65 -2.61
CA SER A 58 16.73 -6.19 -3.68
C SER A 58 16.74 -7.72 -3.74
N THR A 59 17.39 -8.39 -2.78
CA THR A 59 17.52 -9.85 -2.77
C THR A 59 16.53 -10.52 -1.80
N ASN A 60 16.48 -11.85 -1.88
CA ASN A 60 15.69 -12.68 -0.99
C ASN A 60 16.44 -13.06 0.30
N PHE A 61 17.45 -12.27 0.72
CA PHE A 61 18.12 -12.53 1.98
C PHE A 61 17.11 -12.41 3.14
N LEU A 62 17.10 -13.41 4.01
CA LEU A 62 16.10 -13.54 5.07
C LEU A 62 16.55 -12.83 6.36
N LYS A 63 15.58 -12.41 7.17
CA LYS A 63 15.80 -11.85 8.50
C LYS A 63 16.63 -10.56 8.50
N VAL A 64 16.49 -9.74 7.45
CA VAL A 64 17.15 -8.42 7.39
C VAL A 64 16.67 -7.53 8.55
N THR A 65 15.37 -7.56 8.85
CA THR A 65 14.74 -6.74 9.90
C THR A 65 14.48 -7.52 11.21
N ALA A 66 14.77 -8.82 11.23
CA ALA A 66 14.66 -9.56 12.48
C ALA A 66 15.72 -9.11 13.49
N PRO A 67 15.40 -9.03 14.79
CA PRO A 67 16.37 -8.67 15.83
C PRO A 67 17.60 -9.60 15.85
N THR A 68 18.76 -9.05 16.18
CA THR A 68 20.05 -9.80 16.20
C THR A 68 19.99 -11.00 17.15
N ARG A 69 19.23 -10.93 18.27
CA ARG A 69 19.01 -12.06 19.21
C ARG A 69 18.25 -13.25 18.59
N TYR A 70 17.65 -13.08 17.40
CA TYR A 70 16.96 -14.14 16.65
C TYR A 70 17.66 -14.45 15.32
N ASP A 71 18.97 -14.27 15.27
CA ASP A 71 19.82 -14.45 14.09
C ASP A 71 19.48 -13.50 12.92
N GLY A 72 18.80 -12.40 13.21
CA GLY A 72 18.55 -11.36 12.23
C GLY A 72 19.73 -10.41 12.04
N ILE A 73 19.70 -9.57 11.01
CA ILE A 73 20.70 -8.53 10.80
C ILE A 73 20.42 -7.31 11.71
N GLY A 74 19.17 -7.08 12.07
CA GLY A 74 18.76 -6.06 13.06
C GLY A 74 18.51 -4.67 12.50
N PHE A 75 18.20 -4.53 11.21
CA PHE A 75 17.67 -3.28 10.68
C PHE A 75 16.21 -3.09 11.15
N ASP A 76 15.80 -1.83 11.30
CA ASP A 76 14.41 -1.50 11.65
C ASP A 76 13.47 -1.68 10.46
N TYR A 77 13.93 -1.33 9.26
CA TYR A 77 13.14 -1.46 8.02
C TYR A 77 14.00 -1.92 6.85
N LYS A 78 13.33 -2.63 5.92
CA LYS A 78 13.86 -2.96 4.60
C LYS A 78 13.03 -2.25 3.54
N TRP A 79 13.67 -1.59 2.56
CA TRP A 79 12.97 -1.03 1.41
C TRP A 79 12.31 -2.14 0.59
N ASP A 80 11.02 -1.98 0.28
CA ASP A 80 10.28 -2.90 -0.56
C ASP A 80 10.49 -2.58 -2.04
N MET A 81 11.62 -3.05 -2.56
CA MET A 81 11.97 -2.88 -3.97
C MET A 81 11.02 -3.66 -4.88
N GLY A 82 10.49 -4.80 -4.43
CA GLY A 82 9.50 -5.60 -5.17
C GLY A 82 8.20 -4.84 -5.37
N TRP A 83 7.63 -4.29 -4.30
CA TRP A 83 6.43 -3.46 -4.37
C TRP A 83 6.63 -2.25 -5.30
N MET A 84 7.77 -1.60 -5.21
CA MET A 84 8.09 -0.41 -6.01
C MET A 84 8.13 -0.75 -7.50
N HIS A 85 8.90 -1.77 -7.91
CA HIS A 85 9.00 -2.19 -9.32
C HIS A 85 7.63 -2.64 -9.86
N ASP A 86 6.94 -3.54 -9.15
CA ASP A 86 5.65 -4.06 -9.58
C ASP A 86 4.59 -2.96 -9.71
N THR A 87 4.57 -2.01 -8.76
CA THR A 87 3.64 -0.87 -8.80
C THR A 87 3.91 0.03 -10.00
N LEU A 88 5.16 0.45 -10.20
CA LEU A 88 5.52 1.34 -11.31
C LEU A 88 5.29 0.67 -12.67
N ASP A 89 5.65 -0.60 -12.83
CA ASP A 89 5.41 -1.39 -14.03
C ASP A 89 3.91 -1.54 -14.33
N TYR A 90 3.10 -1.81 -13.29
CA TYR A 90 1.66 -1.90 -13.44
C TYR A 90 1.06 -0.59 -13.97
N PHE A 91 1.41 0.54 -13.37
CA PHE A 91 0.88 1.83 -13.80
C PHE A 91 1.46 2.32 -15.14
N ALA A 92 2.61 1.81 -15.56
CA ALA A 92 3.16 2.01 -16.90
C ALA A 92 2.46 1.15 -17.97
N THR A 93 1.74 0.11 -17.56
CA THR A 93 1.05 -0.82 -18.47
C THR A 93 -0.20 -0.18 -19.08
N PRO A 94 -0.42 -0.30 -20.42
CA PRO A 94 -1.64 0.15 -21.07
C PRO A 94 -2.90 -0.45 -20.43
N PHE A 95 -3.99 0.32 -20.35
CA PHE A 95 -5.23 -0.13 -19.69
C PHE A 95 -5.72 -1.49 -20.17
N GLY A 96 -5.73 -1.74 -21.49
CA GLY A 96 -6.18 -3.02 -22.07
C GLY A 96 -5.29 -4.23 -21.73
N GLN A 97 -4.06 -4.01 -21.23
CA GLN A 97 -3.12 -5.06 -20.83
C GLN A 97 -3.06 -5.25 -19.30
N ARG A 98 -3.68 -4.37 -18.53
CA ARG A 98 -3.69 -4.44 -17.04
C ARG A 98 -4.32 -5.72 -16.49
N PRO A 99 -5.34 -6.32 -17.12
CA PRO A 99 -5.82 -7.63 -16.69
C PRO A 99 -4.72 -8.68 -16.59
N ASP A 100 -3.75 -8.69 -17.51
CA ASP A 100 -2.62 -9.63 -17.48
C ASP A 100 -1.55 -9.25 -16.44
N ALA A 101 -1.45 -7.97 -16.10
CA ALA A 101 -0.56 -7.45 -15.07
C ALA A 101 -1.21 -7.37 -13.66
N TYR A 102 -2.46 -7.83 -13.51
CA TYR A 102 -3.24 -7.69 -12.27
C TYR A 102 -2.51 -8.18 -11.02
N GLY A 103 -1.77 -9.28 -11.16
CA GLY A 103 -0.98 -9.87 -10.08
C GLY A 103 0.06 -8.93 -9.46
N LYS A 104 0.58 -7.96 -10.21
CA LYS A 104 1.61 -7.02 -9.71
C LYS A 104 1.14 -6.18 -8.52
N ILE A 105 -0.14 -5.83 -8.46
CA ILE A 105 -0.70 -5.06 -7.34
C ILE A 105 -0.90 -5.94 -6.09
N ILE A 106 -1.22 -7.21 -6.24
CA ILE A 106 -1.53 -8.07 -5.10
C ILE A 106 -0.30 -8.86 -4.59
N PHE A 107 0.74 -8.97 -5.42
CA PHE A 107 1.87 -9.87 -5.15
C PHE A 107 2.67 -9.47 -3.89
N SER A 108 2.83 -8.19 -3.61
CA SER A 108 3.54 -7.71 -2.41
C SER A 108 2.98 -8.33 -1.13
N MET A 109 1.66 -8.52 -1.02
CA MET A 109 1.03 -9.08 0.17
C MET A 109 1.33 -10.56 0.40
N HIS A 110 1.90 -11.30 -0.58
CA HIS A 110 2.34 -12.67 -0.40
C HIS A 110 3.63 -12.79 0.43
N TYR A 111 4.46 -11.75 0.43
CA TYR A 111 5.74 -11.74 1.17
C TYR A 111 5.85 -10.62 2.22
N PHE A 112 4.92 -9.68 2.23
CA PHE A 112 5.00 -8.45 3.03
C PHE A 112 5.31 -8.70 4.52
N TYR A 113 4.79 -9.76 5.09
CA TYR A 113 4.99 -10.07 6.52
C TYR A 113 6.28 -10.84 6.83
N ASN A 114 7.15 -11.06 5.84
CA ASN A 114 8.45 -11.69 6.06
C ASN A 114 9.48 -10.73 6.66
N GLU A 115 9.31 -9.43 6.42
CA GLU A 115 10.19 -8.35 6.88
C GLU A 115 9.36 -7.14 7.32
N LEU A 116 9.99 -6.18 7.99
CA LEU A 116 9.39 -4.88 8.26
C LEU A 116 9.64 -3.95 7.06
N TYR A 117 8.78 -4.04 6.07
CA TYR A 117 8.97 -3.31 4.82
C TYR A 117 8.59 -1.84 4.91
N LEU A 118 9.36 -1.01 4.19
CA LEU A 118 9.12 0.39 3.92
C LEU A 118 8.91 0.58 2.42
N LEU A 119 7.77 1.12 2.02
CA LEU A 119 7.43 1.40 0.64
C LEU A 119 8.18 2.64 0.17
N ALA A 120 9.09 2.49 -0.79
CA ALA A 120 9.97 3.55 -1.24
C ALA A 120 9.65 3.99 -2.67
N LEU A 121 9.40 5.28 -2.85
CA LEU A 121 9.55 6.00 -4.12
C LEU A 121 10.69 6.98 -3.92
N SER A 122 11.91 6.51 -4.13
CA SER A 122 13.15 7.19 -3.76
C SER A 122 13.68 8.09 -4.89
N HIS A 123 14.87 8.65 -4.69
CA HIS A 123 15.59 9.39 -5.71
C HIS A 123 15.93 8.53 -6.93
N ASP A 124 16.20 7.23 -6.72
CA ASP A 124 16.61 6.33 -7.80
C ASP A 124 15.50 6.15 -8.87
N GLU A 125 14.24 6.34 -8.52
CA GLU A 125 13.13 6.23 -9.47
C GLU A 125 12.97 7.47 -10.35
N VAL A 126 13.64 8.60 -10.03
CA VAL A 126 13.39 9.90 -10.68
C VAL A 126 14.64 10.56 -11.23
N VAL A 127 15.69 9.79 -11.52
CA VAL A 127 17.00 10.25 -12.02
C VAL A 127 17.49 9.40 -13.20
N HIS A 128 18.52 9.88 -13.89
CA HIS A 128 19.33 9.13 -14.87
C HIS A 128 18.54 8.56 -16.05
N GLY A 129 17.57 9.30 -16.59
CA GLY A 129 16.77 8.88 -17.73
C GLY A 129 15.66 7.89 -17.40
N LYS A 130 15.38 7.68 -16.12
CA LYS A 130 14.30 6.78 -15.66
C LYS A 130 12.92 7.44 -15.69
N LYS A 131 12.80 8.72 -16.05
CA LYS A 131 11.59 9.55 -15.98
C LYS A 131 11.16 9.84 -14.54
N THR A 132 10.19 10.74 -14.37
CA THR A 132 9.55 11.01 -13.07
C THR A 132 8.40 10.04 -12.79
N ILE A 133 7.88 10.03 -11.57
CA ILE A 133 6.77 9.14 -11.21
C ILE A 133 5.58 9.35 -12.15
N ILE A 134 5.14 10.59 -12.35
CA ILE A 134 4.00 10.87 -13.25
C ILE A 134 4.32 10.54 -14.71
N ASP A 135 5.54 10.76 -15.17
CA ASP A 135 5.89 10.52 -16.56
C ASP A 135 5.98 9.03 -16.93
N LYS A 136 6.24 8.17 -15.95
CA LYS A 136 6.19 6.70 -16.13
C LYS A 136 4.78 6.18 -16.38
N LEU A 137 3.74 6.87 -15.89
CA LEU A 137 2.36 6.39 -15.97
C LEU A 137 1.87 6.37 -17.42
N TRP A 138 1.05 5.39 -17.75
CA TRP A 138 0.46 5.27 -19.08
C TRP A 138 -0.65 6.29 -19.32
N GLY A 139 -0.83 6.70 -20.59
CA GLY A 139 -1.98 7.47 -21.03
C GLY A 139 -1.70 8.95 -21.31
N THR A 140 -2.79 9.71 -21.48
CA THR A 140 -2.76 11.16 -21.67
C THR A 140 -2.34 11.90 -20.41
N TYR A 141 -2.12 13.21 -20.50
CA TYR A 141 -1.77 14.03 -19.33
C TYR A 141 -2.84 13.93 -18.23
N GLU A 142 -4.12 14.04 -18.59
CA GLU A 142 -5.23 13.94 -17.65
C GLU A 142 -5.31 12.55 -16.98
N GLU A 143 -5.11 11.50 -17.78
CA GLU A 143 -5.07 10.13 -17.27
C GLU A 143 -3.88 9.90 -16.33
N LYS A 144 -2.70 10.45 -16.65
CA LYS A 144 -1.53 10.41 -15.76
C LYS A 144 -1.81 11.14 -14.44
N CYS A 145 -2.48 12.29 -14.49
CA CYS A 145 -2.86 13.04 -13.28
C CYS A 145 -3.80 12.24 -12.36
N ALA A 146 -4.83 11.61 -12.92
CA ALA A 146 -5.75 10.76 -12.17
C ALA A 146 -5.04 9.54 -11.58
N GLN A 147 -4.22 8.88 -12.38
CA GLN A 147 -3.46 7.70 -11.94
C GLN A 147 -2.41 8.06 -10.88
N LEU A 148 -1.78 9.23 -10.94
CA LEU A 148 -0.84 9.66 -9.91
C LEU A 148 -1.52 9.75 -8.54
N ARG A 149 -2.73 10.30 -8.48
CA ARG A 149 -3.53 10.32 -7.22
C ARG A 149 -3.84 8.89 -6.75
N THR A 150 -4.22 8.01 -7.66
CA THR A 150 -4.52 6.60 -7.35
C THR A 150 -3.27 5.81 -6.94
N LEU A 151 -2.10 6.06 -7.54
CA LEU A 151 -0.84 5.43 -7.15
C LEU A 151 -0.46 5.80 -5.72
N TYR A 152 -0.52 7.09 -5.36
CA TYR A 152 -0.24 7.52 -3.99
C TYR A 152 -1.32 7.07 -3.00
N PHE A 153 -2.58 7.00 -3.42
CA PHE A 153 -3.61 6.34 -2.61
C PHE A 153 -3.21 4.90 -2.29
N TYR A 154 -2.81 4.12 -3.30
CA TYR A 154 -2.36 2.74 -3.09
C TYR A 154 -1.18 2.68 -2.13
N MET A 155 -0.15 3.48 -2.34
CA MET A 155 1.01 3.55 -1.45
C MET A 155 0.61 3.80 0.01
N TYR A 156 -0.24 4.79 0.27
CA TYR A 156 -0.64 5.17 1.63
C TYR A 156 -1.65 4.23 2.27
N ALA A 157 -2.48 3.57 1.48
CA ALA A 157 -3.45 2.59 1.94
C ALA A 157 -2.88 1.16 2.10
N HIS A 158 -1.77 0.83 1.42
CA HIS A 158 -1.02 -0.41 1.61
C HIS A 158 -0.35 -0.41 3.00
N PRO A 159 -0.22 -1.55 3.70
CA PRO A 159 0.58 -1.61 4.92
C PRO A 159 2.07 -1.28 4.68
N GLY A 160 2.78 -0.91 5.74
CA GLY A 160 4.20 -0.54 5.70
C GLY A 160 4.44 0.97 5.77
N LYS A 161 5.63 1.37 6.22
CA LYS A 161 6.05 2.77 6.27
C LYS A 161 6.23 3.35 4.88
N LYS A 162 6.20 4.67 4.77
CA LYS A 162 6.23 5.38 3.49
C LYS A 162 7.50 6.21 3.36
N LEU A 163 8.16 6.11 2.22
CA LEU A 163 9.25 6.99 1.84
C LEU A 163 8.92 7.61 0.48
N ASN A 164 8.73 8.92 0.47
CA ASN A 164 8.55 9.69 -0.76
C ASN A 164 9.72 10.66 -0.90
N PHE A 165 10.41 10.61 -2.04
CA PHE A 165 11.51 11.53 -2.29
C PHE A 165 10.99 12.94 -2.56
N MET A 166 11.73 13.94 -2.09
CA MET A 166 11.38 15.36 -2.22
C MET A 166 11.11 15.75 -3.68
N GLY A 167 10.04 16.52 -3.90
CA GLY A 167 9.60 16.96 -5.21
C GLY A 167 8.56 16.05 -5.88
N ASN A 168 8.50 14.76 -5.54
CA ASN A 168 7.48 13.87 -6.09
C ASN A 168 6.05 14.37 -5.79
N GLU A 169 5.84 15.02 -4.64
CA GLU A 169 4.57 15.64 -4.23
C GLU A 169 4.15 16.81 -5.11
N LEU A 170 5.04 17.32 -5.97
CA LEU A 170 4.71 18.34 -6.95
C LEU A 170 4.18 17.75 -8.27
N GLY A 171 4.32 16.43 -8.46
CA GLY A 171 3.98 15.77 -9.72
C GLY A 171 4.83 16.25 -10.90
N HIS A 172 6.10 16.54 -10.67
CA HIS A 172 7.02 17.14 -11.64
C HIS A 172 7.33 16.19 -12.81
N PHE A 173 7.58 16.78 -14.00
CA PHE A 173 7.95 16.06 -15.22
C PHE A 173 9.45 16.09 -15.51
N ARG A 174 10.20 16.96 -14.86
CA ARG A 174 11.66 17.01 -14.96
C ARG A 174 12.27 16.11 -13.88
N GLU A 175 13.18 15.23 -14.27
CA GLU A 175 13.92 14.41 -13.31
C GLU A 175 14.66 15.29 -12.30
N TRP A 176 14.84 14.75 -11.11
CA TRP A 176 15.59 15.42 -10.05
C TRP A 176 17.06 15.60 -10.45
N ASP A 177 17.61 16.75 -10.10
CA ASP A 177 19.00 17.14 -10.39
C ASP A 177 19.55 17.87 -9.16
N GLU A 178 20.62 17.35 -8.57
CA GLU A 178 21.26 17.90 -7.38
C GLU A 178 21.84 19.31 -7.58
N LYS A 179 21.99 19.76 -8.83
CA LYS A 179 22.51 21.09 -9.18
C LYS A 179 21.42 22.14 -9.34
N ARG A 180 20.17 21.78 -9.13
CA ARG A 180 19.04 22.62 -9.39
C ARG A 180 18.04 22.60 -8.24
N GLU A 181 17.36 23.71 -8.03
CA GLU A 181 16.22 23.82 -7.15
C GLU A 181 15.05 22.98 -7.67
N LEU A 182 14.18 22.51 -6.74
CA LEU A 182 12.91 21.89 -7.08
C LEU A 182 12.02 22.87 -7.87
N ASP A 183 11.16 22.32 -8.74
CA ASP A 183 10.29 23.09 -9.62
C ASP A 183 9.08 23.69 -8.88
N TRP A 184 9.31 24.51 -7.84
CA TRP A 184 8.25 25.17 -7.05
C TRP A 184 7.29 25.99 -7.89
N ASP A 185 7.74 26.51 -9.02
CA ASP A 185 6.93 27.25 -9.98
C ASP A 185 5.78 26.42 -10.57
N LEU A 186 5.86 25.11 -10.51
CA LEU A 186 4.76 24.22 -10.92
C LEU A 186 3.47 24.49 -10.13
N LEU A 187 3.57 24.96 -8.88
CA LEU A 187 2.40 25.28 -8.05
C LEU A 187 1.55 26.44 -8.62
N LYS A 188 2.02 27.15 -9.62
CA LYS A 188 1.22 28.12 -10.39
C LYS A 188 0.19 27.45 -11.31
N TYR A 189 0.36 26.14 -11.60
CA TYR A 189 -0.53 25.40 -12.49
C TYR A 189 -1.53 24.57 -11.69
N PRO A 190 -2.82 24.57 -12.10
CA PRO A 190 -3.91 24.01 -11.29
C PRO A 190 -3.74 22.56 -10.87
N PHE A 191 -3.19 21.70 -11.74
CA PHE A 191 -2.96 20.31 -11.42
C PHE A 191 -1.93 20.14 -10.30
N HIS A 192 -0.78 20.78 -10.41
CA HIS A 192 0.32 20.62 -9.46
C HIS A 192 -0.04 21.18 -8.07
N ASP A 193 -0.70 22.33 -8.02
CA ASP A 193 -1.24 22.89 -6.78
C ASP A 193 -2.28 21.97 -6.14
N ALA A 194 -3.23 21.47 -6.93
CA ALA A 194 -4.25 20.54 -6.42
C ALA A 194 -3.65 19.21 -5.98
N PHE A 195 -2.65 18.69 -6.71
CA PHE A 195 -1.98 17.44 -6.36
C PHE A 195 -1.16 17.56 -5.07
N GLN A 196 -0.43 18.65 -4.87
CA GLN A 196 0.29 18.90 -3.61
C GLN A 196 -0.68 18.95 -2.42
N LYS A 197 -1.82 19.63 -2.57
CA LYS A 197 -2.87 19.67 -1.54
C LYS A 197 -3.47 18.29 -1.27
N TYR A 198 -3.70 17.49 -2.33
CA TYR A 198 -4.12 16.11 -2.23
C TYR A 198 -3.11 15.27 -1.44
N PHE A 199 -1.82 15.37 -1.79
CA PHE A 199 -0.74 14.65 -1.12
C PHE A 199 -0.67 15.01 0.37
N GLY A 200 -0.80 16.29 0.71
CA GLY A 200 -0.88 16.76 2.10
C GLY A 200 -2.10 16.21 2.85
N ALA A 201 -3.28 16.12 2.19
CA ALA A 201 -4.47 15.54 2.78
C ALA A 201 -4.31 14.02 3.01
N LEU A 202 -3.73 13.31 2.04
CA LEU A 202 -3.46 11.87 2.14
C LEU A 202 -2.47 11.55 3.27
N SER A 203 -1.39 12.34 3.37
CA SER A 203 -0.40 12.23 4.47
C SER A 203 -1.05 12.47 5.83
N ARG A 204 -1.95 13.44 5.93
CA ARG A 204 -2.70 13.72 7.15
C ARG A 204 -3.65 12.59 7.51
N LEU A 205 -4.35 11.99 6.54
CA LEU A 205 -5.18 10.81 6.76
C LEU A 205 -4.33 9.67 7.33
N TYR A 206 -3.19 9.38 6.72
CA TYR A 206 -2.28 8.36 7.23
C TYR A 206 -1.86 8.62 8.68
N ALA A 207 -1.50 9.85 9.02
CA ALA A 207 -1.05 10.22 10.36
C ALA A 207 -2.18 10.23 11.41
N THR A 208 -3.45 10.40 11.00
CA THR A 208 -4.58 10.57 11.92
C THR A 208 -5.56 9.41 11.96
N GLN A 209 -5.48 8.46 11.02
CA GLN A 209 -6.36 7.30 10.99
C GLN A 209 -5.60 6.06 11.49
N PRO A 210 -5.83 5.62 12.74
CA PRO A 210 -5.05 4.53 13.35
C PRO A 210 -5.05 3.23 12.54
N ALA A 211 -6.14 2.91 11.84
CA ALA A 211 -6.21 1.74 10.98
C ALA A 211 -5.14 1.73 9.87
N LEU A 212 -4.58 2.89 9.48
CA LEU A 212 -3.59 2.98 8.42
C LEU A 212 -2.15 2.78 8.92
N TYR A 213 -1.85 3.04 10.21
CA TYR A 213 -0.49 2.97 10.74
C TYR A 213 -0.30 2.05 11.95
N ALA A 214 -1.37 1.82 12.73
CA ALA A 214 -1.29 0.93 13.89
C ALA A 214 -1.52 -0.52 13.44
N GLY A 215 -0.53 -1.39 13.60
CA GLY A 215 -0.62 -2.79 13.20
C GLY A 215 -0.28 -3.06 11.73
N GLU A 216 0.52 -2.21 11.09
CA GLU A 216 0.93 -2.38 9.70
C GLU A 216 1.60 -3.73 9.43
N TYR A 217 2.33 -4.25 10.40
CA TYR A 217 3.05 -5.54 10.31
C TYR A 217 2.33 -6.70 11.00
N ASP A 218 1.06 -6.51 11.37
CA ASP A 218 0.20 -7.58 11.87
C ASP A 218 -0.73 -8.07 10.75
N PRO A 219 -0.61 -9.34 10.28
CA PRO A 219 -1.45 -9.85 9.19
C PRO A 219 -2.94 -9.82 9.50
N ARG A 220 -3.35 -9.76 10.78
CA ARG A 220 -4.75 -9.61 11.18
C ARG A 220 -5.33 -8.23 10.88
N CYS A 221 -4.45 -7.25 10.64
CA CYS A 221 -4.83 -5.85 10.36
C CYS A 221 -5.04 -5.56 8.87
N PHE A 222 -4.89 -6.58 7.99
CA PHE A 222 -5.16 -6.50 6.56
C PHE A 222 -6.10 -7.62 6.11
N GLU A 223 -7.04 -7.31 5.22
CA GLU A 223 -7.94 -8.31 4.62
C GLU A 223 -8.33 -7.89 3.21
N TRP A 224 -8.10 -8.74 2.22
CA TRP A 224 -8.63 -8.52 0.88
C TRP A 224 -10.15 -8.63 0.85
N VAL A 225 -10.83 -7.63 0.27
CA VAL A 225 -12.28 -7.62 -0.01
C VAL A 225 -12.54 -7.97 -1.47
N ALA A 226 -11.77 -7.40 -2.40
CA ALA A 226 -11.79 -7.75 -3.81
C ALA A 226 -10.35 -7.81 -4.32
N SER A 227 -9.89 -9.00 -4.64
CA SER A 227 -8.58 -9.31 -5.22
C SER A 227 -8.67 -10.19 -6.46
N GLU A 228 -9.87 -10.39 -7.01
CA GLU A 228 -10.16 -11.25 -8.15
C GLU A 228 -10.91 -10.51 -9.29
N SER A 229 -11.15 -9.20 -9.13
CA SER A 229 -11.84 -8.36 -10.13
C SER A 229 -10.86 -7.91 -11.23
N ARG A 230 -10.24 -8.88 -11.86
CA ARG A 230 -9.13 -8.71 -12.82
C ARG A 230 -9.53 -7.86 -14.01
N ASP A 231 -10.64 -8.19 -14.67
CA ASP A 231 -11.08 -7.52 -15.88
C ASP A 231 -11.62 -6.11 -15.61
N GLU A 232 -12.21 -5.91 -14.43
CA GLU A 232 -12.67 -4.61 -13.98
C GLU A 232 -11.53 -3.71 -13.47
N GLY A 233 -10.36 -4.29 -13.14
CA GLY A 233 -9.23 -3.58 -12.56
C GLY A 233 -9.52 -2.95 -11.20
N VAL A 234 -10.41 -3.57 -10.43
CA VAL A 234 -10.82 -3.10 -9.10
C VAL A 234 -10.14 -3.93 -8.02
N TYR A 235 -9.55 -3.23 -7.06
CA TYR A 235 -8.95 -3.80 -5.86
C TYR A 235 -9.61 -3.20 -4.63
N ALA A 236 -9.93 -4.02 -3.64
CA ALA A 236 -10.47 -3.53 -2.37
C ALA A 236 -9.93 -4.34 -1.20
N TRP A 237 -9.61 -3.65 -0.12
CA TRP A 237 -9.09 -4.26 1.11
C TRP A 237 -9.49 -3.49 2.35
N LEU A 238 -9.49 -4.18 3.48
CA LEU A 238 -9.65 -3.57 4.80
C LEU A 238 -8.29 -3.31 5.43
N ARG A 239 -8.17 -2.15 6.05
CA ARG A 239 -7.14 -1.82 7.03
C ARG A 239 -7.79 -1.76 8.42
N LYS A 240 -7.16 -2.41 9.37
CA LYS A 240 -7.67 -2.49 10.76
C LYS A 240 -6.57 -2.07 11.72
N GLY A 241 -6.93 -1.34 12.77
CA GLY A 241 -5.98 -0.94 13.80
C GLY A 241 -6.62 -0.09 14.88
N ALA A 242 -6.24 -0.30 16.13
CA ALA A 242 -6.73 0.44 17.31
C ALA A 242 -8.27 0.58 17.35
N GLY A 243 -9.00 -0.48 17.04
CA GLY A 243 -10.47 -0.50 17.03
C GLY A 243 -11.14 0.17 15.82
N GLN A 244 -10.38 0.66 14.87
CA GLN A 244 -10.88 1.27 13.64
C GLN A 244 -10.77 0.29 12.46
N THR A 245 -11.73 0.35 11.55
CA THR A 245 -11.69 -0.36 10.26
C THR A 245 -11.90 0.63 9.12
N ILE A 246 -11.00 0.59 8.13
CA ILE A 246 -11.07 1.40 6.92
C ILE A 246 -11.13 0.45 5.72
N LEU A 247 -12.09 0.71 4.83
CA LEU A 247 -12.19 0.08 3.52
C LEU A 247 -11.52 0.98 2.49
N CYS A 248 -10.52 0.44 1.80
CA CYS A 248 -9.84 1.06 0.68
C CYS A 248 -10.31 0.39 -0.61
N VAL A 249 -10.72 1.18 -1.59
CA VAL A 249 -11.18 0.69 -2.90
C VAL A 249 -10.47 1.47 -4.00
N MET A 250 -9.87 0.76 -4.94
CA MET A 250 -9.09 1.34 -6.03
C MET A 250 -9.60 0.81 -7.37
N ASN A 251 -9.94 1.71 -8.29
CA ASN A 251 -10.19 1.42 -9.70
C ASN A 251 -9.01 1.91 -10.52
N THR A 252 -8.33 1.01 -11.19
CA THR A 252 -7.13 1.32 -11.99
C THR A 252 -7.42 1.41 -13.48
N GLN A 253 -8.67 1.15 -13.91
CA GLN A 253 -9.09 1.25 -15.30
C GLN A 253 -9.63 2.63 -15.65
N ASN A 254 -9.58 2.99 -16.92
CA ASN A 254 -10.17 4.23 -17.44
C ASN A 254 -11.70 4.15 -17.68
N THR A 255 -12.34 3.14 -17.10
CA THR A 255 -13.79 2.95 -17.10
C THR A 255 -14.33 3.12 -15.69
N ALA A 256 -15.38 3.92 -15.54
CA ALA A 256 -16.07 4.09 -14.26
C ALA A 256 -17.02 2.92 -13.98
N HIS A 257 -17.12 2.49 -12.73
CA HIS A 257 -18.05 1.47 -12.31
C HIS A 257 -19.17 2.10 -11.48
N LYS A 258 -20.41 1.82 -11.85
CA LYS A 258 -21.60 2.21 -11.07
C LYS A 258 -22.08 1.04 -10.23
N LYS A 259 -22.39 1.33 -8.96
CA LYS A 259 -22.92 0.34 -8.01
C LYS A 259 -22.05 -0.94 -7.95
N PHE A 260 -20.73 -0.79 -7.91
CA PHE A 260 -19.81 -1.93 -7.80
C PHE A 260 -20.02 -2.63 -6.45
N PRO A 261 -20.31 -3.94 -6.41
CA PRO A 261 -20.58 -4.65 -5.17
C PRO A 261 -19.27 -5.06 -4.47
N LEU A 262 -19.19 -4.77 -3.17
CA LEU A 262 -18.12 -5.22 -2.29
C LEU A 262 -18.75 -6.07 -1.17
N TYR A 263 -18.20 -7.26 -0.96
CA TYR A 263 -18.77 -8.22 -0.02
C TYR A 263 -18.00 -8.19 1.30
N LEU A 264 -18.73 -7.98 2.41
CA LEU A 264 -18.19 -7.89 3.76
C LEU A 264 -18.76 -9.02 4.64
N SER A 265 -17.98 -9.43 5.64
CA SER A 265 -18.37 -10.45 6.62
C SER A 265 -19.23 -9.91 7.76
N PHE A 266 -19.43 -8.59 7.82
CA PHE A 266 -20.23 -7.92 8.85
C PHE A 266 -21.02 -6.75 8.25
N PRO A 267 -22.17 -6.40 8.85
CA PRO A 267 -22.92 -5.24 8.43
C PRO A 267 -22.25 -3.97 8.90
N ALA A 268 -22.23 -2.94 8.06
CA ALA A 268 -21.57 -1.68 8.38
C ALA A 268 -22.21 -0.48 7.69
N GLY A 269 -22.17 0.66 8.38
CA GLY A 269 -22.21 1.97 7.78
C GLY A 269 -20.83 2.37 7.28
N ALA A 270 -20.76 3.09 6.15
CA ALA A 270 -19.52 3.54 5.54
C ALA A 270 -19.54 5.07 5.32
N GLU A 271 -18.59 5.76 5.94
CA GLU A 271 -18.36 7.19 5.80
C GLU A 271 -17.15 7.43 4.89
N GLU A 272 -17.33 8.19 3.81
CA GLU A 272 -16.24 8.52 2.90
C GLU A 272 -15.22 9.46 3.56
N LEU A 273 -13.97 9.03 3.62
CA LEU A 273 -12.83 9.82 4.11
C LEU A 273 -12.06 10.50 2.99
N LEU A 274 -12.01 9.88 1.81
CA LEU A 274 -11.27 10.38 0.66
C LEU A 274 -11.89 9.83 -0.64
N ASN A 275 -11.98 10.71 -1.63
CA ASN A 275 -12.23 10.40 -3.03
C ASN A 275 -11.12 11.06 -3.86
N THR A 276 -10.27 10.27 -4.52
CA THR A 276 -9.13 10.79 -5.30
C THR A 276 -9.55 11.63 -6.49
N GLU A 277 -10.78 11.42 -6.99
CA GLU A 277 -11.35 12.15 -8.12
C GLU A 277 -12.28 13.30 -7.70
N ALA A 278 -12.23 13.72 -6.43
CA ALA A 278 -12.98 14.91 -6.00
C ALA A 278 -12.47 16.19 -6.70
N PRO A 279 -13.38 17.13 -7.04
CA PRO A 279 -13.00 18.36 -7.77
C PRO A 279 -11.96 19.21 -7.05
N CYS A 280 -11.90 19.17 -5.71
CA CYS A 280 -10.88 19.91 -4.93
C CYS A 280 -9.44 19.42 -5.19
N TRP A 281 -9.28 18.22 -5.74
CA TRP A 281 -8.00 17.65 -6.17
C TRP A 281 -7.80 17.72 -7.70
N GLY A 282 -8.64 18.45 -8.41
CA GLY A 282 -8.63 18.48 -9.88
C GLY A 282 -9.23 17.24 -10.53
N GLY A 283 -9.98 16.43 -9.77
CA GLY A 283 -10.68 15.24 -10.28
C GLY A 283 -12.02 15.57 -10.96
N ALA A 284 -12.57 14.58 -11.65
CA ALA A 284 -13.79 14.73 -12.46
C ALA A 284 -15.07 14.31 -11.75
N ASP A 285 -14.99 13.69 -10.57
CA ASP A 285 -16.15 13.18 -9.83
C ASP A 285 -16.84 14.27 -9.01
N LYS A 286 -17.95 14.78 -9.52
CA LYS A 286 -18.79 15.81 -8.86
C LYS A 286 -19.78 15.24 -7.85
N SER A 287 -19.73 13.93 -7.55
CA SER A 287 -20.62 13.33 -6.55
C SER A 287 -20.30 13.90 -5.16
N LYS A 288 -21.36 14.13 -4.39
CA LYS A 288 -21.21 14.55 -2.99
C LYS A 288 -21.05 13.32 -2.11
N PRO A 289 -20.18 13.35 -1.10
CA PRO A 289 -20.10 12.28 -0.10
C PRO A 289 -21.47 12.06 0.55
N LYS A 290 -21.86 10.82 0.69
CA LYS A 290 -23.08 10.40 1.41
C LYS A 290 -22.77 9.14 2.22
N PRO A 291 -23.38 8.97 3.38
CA PRO A 291 -23.29 7.71 4.11
C PRO A 291 -23.78 6.56 3.26
N LEU A 292 -23.06 5.45 3.25
CA LEU A 292 -23.45 4.21 2.64
C LEU A 292 -23.70 3.16 3.72
N HIS A 293 -24.57 2.20 3.45
CA HIS A 293 -24.87 1.09 4.35
C HIS A 293 -24.82 -0.21 3.57
N THR A 294 -24.40 -1.28 4.24
CA THR A 294 -24.50 -2.62 3.67
C THR A 294 -25.94 -3.06 3.57
N SER A 295 -26.24 -3.84 2.55
CA SER A 295 -27.47 -4.63 2.43
C SER A 295 -27.20 -6.10 2.73
N ASP A 296 -28.25 -6.84 3.10
CA ASP A 296 -28.17 -8.28 3.27
C ASP A 296 -28.00 -8.96 1.90
N GLY A 297 -27.31 -10.08 1.89
CA GLY A 297 -26.98 -10.84 0.70
C GLY A 297 -25.55 -10.56 0.24
N GLY A 298 -24.83 -11.64 -0.09
CA GLY A 298 -23.47 -11.59 -0.54
C GLY A 298 -23.02 -12.95 -1.05
N VAL A 299 -21.74 -13.08 -1.38
CA VAL A 299 -21.16 -14.29 -1.94
C VAL A 299 -19.88 -14.69 -1.16
N TYR A 300 -19.37 -15.87 -1.44
CA TYR A 300 -18.08 -16.35 -0.90
C TYR A 300 -17.99 -16.37 0.64
N GLY A 301 -19.14 -16.60 1.33
CA GLY A 301 -19.19 -16.63 2.80
C GLY A 301 -19.21 -15.24 3.45
N ARG A 302 -19.32 -14.17 2.68
CA ARG A 302 -19.54 -12.80 3.12
C ARG A 302 -21.00 -12.45 2.93
N ASP A 303 -21.72 -12.21 4.01
CA ASP A 303 -23.19 -12.15 4.01
C ASP A 303 -23.74 -10.74 3.73
N TYR A 304 -22.87 -9.73 3.57
CA TYR A 304 -23.29 -8.34 3.40
C TYR A 304 -22.65 -7.72 2.16
N THR A 305 -23.43 -6.90 1.44
CA THR A 305 -22.97 -6.19 0.25
C THR A 305 -22.97 -4.68 0.50
N LEU A 306 -21.82 -4.05 0.33
CA LEU A 306 -21.67 -2.60 0.21
C LEU A 306 -21.56 -2.25 -1.27
N THR A 307 -22.40 -1.34 -1.75
CA THR A 307 -22.41 -0.92 -3.15
C THR A 307 -21.77 0.47 -3.27
N VAL A 308 -20.72 0.60 -4.10
CA VAL A 308 -19.98 1.84 -4.28
C VAL A 308 -19.93 2.27 -5.75
N ASP A 309 -19.96 3.57 -6.00
CA ASP A 309 -19.62 4.13 -7.31
C ASP A 309 -18.13 4.42 -7.35
N LEU A 310 -17.44 3.97 -8.40
CA LEU A 310 -15.99 4.16 -8.58
C LEU A 310 -15.75 4.97 -9.84
N PRO A 311 -15.13 6.14 -9.76
CA PRO A 311 -14.72 6.88 -10.96
C PRO A 311 -13.61 6.13 -11.71
N ALA A 312 -13.47 6.43 -12.98
CA ALA A 312 -12.35 5.92 -13.79
C ALA A 312 -11.01 6.36 -13.15
N MET A 313 -10.03 5.45 -13.07
CA MET A 313 -8.70 5.69 -12.49
C MET A 313 -8.75 6.29 -11.07
N GLY A 314 -9.86 6.07 -10.34
CA GLY A 314 -10.12 6.72 -9.07
C GLY A 314 -10.25 5.74 -7.91
N SER A 315 -9.96 6.23 -6.72
CA SER A 315 -9.96 5.45 -5.49
C SER A 315 -10.79 6.13 -4.41
N ARG A 316 -11.36 5.33 -3.52
CA ARG A 316 -12.13 5.82 -2.38
C ARG A 316 -11.71 5.13 -1.09
N MET A 317 -11.75 5.87 -0.01
CA MET A 317 -11.48 5.38 1.34
C MET A 317 -12.70 5.63 2.22
N PHE A 318 -13.15 4.61 2.93
CA PHE A 318 -14.30 4.69 3.82
C PHE A 318 -13.94 4.22 5.22
N ARG A 319 -14.37 4.97 6.23
CA ARG A 319 -14.42 4.49 7.61
C ARG A 319 -15.64 3.59 7.75
N LEU A 320 -15.45 2.36 8.21
CA LEU A 320 -16.53 1.45 8.48
C LEU A 320 -16.91 1.49 9.98
N THR A 321 -18.20 1.64 10.25
CA THR A 321 -18.79 1.50 11.58
C THR A 321 -19.65 0.25 11.59
N PRO A 322 -19.30 -0.79 12.36
CA PRO A 322 -20.14 -1.99 12.46
C PRO A 322 -21.55 -1.66 12.92
N GLU A 323 -22.54 -2.30 12.30
CA GLU A 323 -23.95 -2.17 12.63
C GLU A 323 -24.47 -3.49 13.22
N ALA A 324 -25.60 -3.44 13.91
CA ALA A 324 -26.26 -4.65 14.38
C ALA A 324 -26.81 -5.46 13.18
N PRO A 325 -26.60 -6.79 13.15
CA PRO A 325 -27.20 -7.64 12.13
C PRO A 325 -28.72 -7.50 12.14
N ARG A 326 -29.34 -7.40 10.97
CA ARG A 326 -30.81 -7.44 10.89
C ARG A 326 -31.31 -8.81 11.33
N PRO A 327 -32.46 -8.89 12.01
CA PRO A 327 -32.95 -10.16 12.59
C PRO A 327 -33.05 -11.32 11.58
N GLU A 328 -33.45 -11.05 10.36
CA GLU A 328 -33.57 -12.04 9.28
C GLU A 328 -32.21 -12.56 8.78
N ALA A 329 -31.23 -11.66 8.63
CA ALA A 329 -29.86 -12.04 8.24
C ALA A 329 -29.14 -12.84 9.34
N ALA A 330 -29.36 -12.49 10.59
CA ALA A 330 -28.82 -13.25 11.73
C ALA A 330 -29.35 -14.70 11.76
N GLN A 331 -30.64 -14.91 11.45
CA GLN A 331 -31.24 -16.25 11.36
C GLN A 331 -30.71 -17.04 10.15
N ALA A 332 -30.50 -16.39 9.00
CA ALA A 332 -29.96 -17.02 7.81
C ALA A 332 -28.47 -17.42 8.02
N SER A 333 -27.66 -16.57 8.63
CA SER A 333 -26.27 -16.86 8.98
C SER A 333 -26.16 -18.01 9.99
N ALA A 334 -26.99 -18.01 11.02
CA ALA A 334 -27.04 -19.10 12.00
C ALA A 334 -27.43 -20.44 11.37
N ARG A 335 -28.39 -20.47 10.43
CA ARG A 335 -28.78 -21.67 9.68
C ARG A 335 -27.64 -22.20 8.80
N ARG A 336 -26.90 -21.31 8.10
CA ARG A 336 -25.72 -21.68 7.28
C ARG A 336 -24.60 -22.24 8.13
N ALA A 337 -24.28 -21.62 9.27
CA ALA A 337 -23.28 -22.12 10.20
C ALA A 337 -23.65 -23.51 10.77
N ALA A 338 -24.91 -23.71 11.11
CA ALA A 338 -25.40 -25.02 11.58
C ALA A 338 -25.33 -26.08 10.48
N ALA A 339 -25.64 -25.75 9.23
CA ALA A 339 -25.54 -26.67 8.10
C ALA A 339 -24.08 -27.03 7.79
N ALA A 340 -23.14 -26.06 7.85
CA ALA A 340 -21.72 -26.30 7.67
C ALA A 340 -21.13 -27.22 8.76
N ARG A 341 -21.50 -27.01 10.02
CA ARG A 341 -21.11 -27.90 11.15
C ARG A 341 -21.63 -29.31 10.96
N ARG A 342 -22.88 -29.50 10.51
CA ARG A 342 -23.47 -30.82 10.22
C ARG A 342 -22.74 -31.52 9.07
N LYS A 343 -22.34 -30.78 8.03
CA LYS A 343 -21.59 -31.34 6.90
C LYS A 343 -20.17 -31.77 7.34
N ALA A 344 -19.48 -30.95 8.13
CA ALA A 344 -18.15 -31.29 8.67
C ALA A 344 -18.19 -32.54 9.58
N ALA A 345 -19.20 -32.65 10.46
CA ALA A 345 -19.39 -33.79 11.33
C ALA A 345 -19.68 -35.09 10.53
N ARG A 346 -20.43 -35.02 9.43
CA ARG A 346 -20.68 -36.20 8.55
C ARG A 346 -19.42 -36.65 7.82
N THR A 347 -18.53 -35.72 7.45
CA THR A 347 -17.26 -36.06 6.77
C THR A 347 -16.24 -36.67 7.72
N GLN A 348 -16.27 -36.29 9.02
CA GLN A 348 -15.43 -36.92 10.05
C GLN A 348 -15.89 -38.36 10.44
N ASN A 349 -17.20 -38.64 10.41
CA ASN A 349 -17.75 -39.97 10.72
C ASN A 349 -17.72 -40.93 9.52
N ALA A 350 -17.31 -40.47 8.33
CA ALA A 350 -17.19 -41.27 7.11
C ALA A 350 -15.72 -41.65 6.78
N LYS A 351 -14.79 -41.29 7.66
CA LYS A 351 -13.39 -41.75 7.67
C LYS A 351 -13.17 -42.68 8.86
#